data_0c3862093b8b25691b7a164ef7de1133
#
_entry.id   0c3862093b8b25691b7a164ef7de1133
#
_cell.length_a   1.000
_cell.length_b   1.000
_cell.length_c   1.000
_cell.angle_alpha   90.00
_cell.angle_beta   90.00
_cell.angle_gamma   90.00
#
_symmetry.space_group_name_H-M   'P 1'
#
loop_
_entity.id
_entity.type
_entity.pdbx_description
1 polymer ?
#
loop_
_entity_poly.entity_id
_entity_poly.type
_entity_poly.pdbx_seq_one_letter_code
_entity_poly.pdbx_strand_id
1 'polypeptide(L)'
;MELMRWNPMREMDTMRERMNALFDNVFSRRQETEEGLWGWSPAVDLYEDDSKYVVKAELPGVEKENIQINLTGRVLSLRGERGDDKEIKEEKVYRRECSYGRFERTFTLPAEVDPDSIKADYKDGVLKIEIPKPEEQKPKQISVH
;
A
#
# COMPACT_ATOMS: atom_id res chain seq x y z
N MET A 1 43.22 -17.05 1.59
CA MET A 1 41.91 -17.67 1.37
C MET A 1 40.99 -17.29 2.51
N GLU A 2 40.13 -16.30 2.27
CA GLU A 2 39.16 -15.92 3.27
C GLU A 2 37.96 -16.87 3.20
N LEU A 3 37.73 -17.57 4.30
CA LEU A 3 36.53 -18.37 4.50
C LEU A 3 35.35 -17.43 4.76
N MET A 4 34.52 -17.17 3.76
CA MET A 4 33.26 -16.51 3.95
C MET A 4 32.32 -17.37 4.79
N ARG A 5 32.01 -16.91 5.98
CA ARG A 5 31.01 -17.54 6.82
C ARG A 5 29.63 -17.30 6.19
N TRP A 6 29.01 -18.36 5.66
CA TRP A 6 27.64 -18.28 5.19
C TRP A 6 26.69 -18.07 6.38
N ASN A 7 25.94 -16.97 6.35
CA ASN A 7 24.93 -16.65 7.35
C ASN A 7 23.56 -16.52 6.66
N PRO A 8 22.68 -17.54 6.79
CA PRO A 8 21.37 -17.52 6.13
C PRO A 8 20.48 -16.36 6.58
N MET A 9 20.61 -15.90 7.81
CA MET A 9 19.86 -14.75 8.32
C MET A 9 20.25 -13.45 7.60
N ARG A 10 21.54 -13.28 7.32
CA ARG A 10 22.05 -12.12 6.59
C ARG A 10 21.62 -12.11 5.13
N GLU A 11 21.52 -13.28 4.50
CA GLU A 11 20.99 -13.40 3.13
C GLU A 11 19.50 -13.11 3.06
N MET A 12 18.73 -13.54 4.04
CA MET A 12 17.30 -13.21 4.14
C MET A 12 17.06 -11.72 4.31
N ASP A 13 17.85 -11.07 5.17
CA ASP A 13 17.80 -9.62 5.35
C ASP A 13 18.16 -8.87 4.06
N THR A 14 19.20 -9.35 3.35
CA THR A 14 19.61 -8.78 2.06
C THR A 14 18.52 -8.96 0.99
N MET A 15 17.86 -10.11 0.95
CA MET A 15 16.72 -10.34 0.05
C MET A 15 15.54 -9.42 0.38
N ARG A 16 15.26 -9.24 1.67
CA ARG A 16 14.22 -8.33 2.14
C ARG A 16 14.50 -6.88 1.74
N GLU A 17 15.74 -6.45 1.93
CA GLU A 17 16.20 -5.11 1.50
C GLU A 17 16.10 -4.93 -0.02
N ARG A 18 16.48 -5.95 -0.80
CA ARG A 18 16.36 -5.93 -2.26
C ARG A 18 14.91 -5.90 -2.72
N MET A 19 14.04 -6.66 -2.09
CA MET A 19 12.60 -6.62 -2.40
C MET A 19 11.99 -5.26 -2.05
N ASN A 20 12.33 -4.70 -0.90
CA ASN A 20 11.90 -3.36 -0.51
C ASN A 20 12.43 -2.30 -1.48
N ALA A 21 13.70 -2.39 -1.89
CA ALA A 21 14.28 -1.49 -2.87
C ALA A 21 13.64 -1.60 -4.26
N LEU A 22 13.28 -2.81 -4.69
CA LEU A 22 12.53 -3.03 -5.93
C LEU A 22 11.11 -2.46 -5.83
N PHE A 23 10.44 -2.65 -4.71
CA PHE A 23 9.15 -2.03 -4.43
C PHE A 23 9.26 -0.51 -4.47
N ASP A 24 10.21 0.07 -3.75
CA ASP A 24 10.44 1.50 -3.71
C ASP A 24 10.78 2.06 -5.10
N ASN A 25 11.62 1.38 -5.88
CA ASN A 25 11.99 1.82 -7.24
C ASN A 25 10.81 1.77 -8.22
N VAL A 26 9.99 0.73 -8.15
CA VAL A 26 8.80 0.61 -9.02
C VAL A 26 7.75 1.65 -8.62
N PHE A 27 7.59 1.91 -7.33
CA PHE A 27 6.65 2.90 -6.82
C PHE A 27 7.17 4.33 -6.99
N SER A 28 8.46 4.58 -6.72
CA SER A 28 9.07 5.91 -6.85
C SER A 28 9.08 6.40 -8.31
N ARG A 29 9.35 5.53 -9.29
CA ARG A 29 9.28 5.90 -10.71
C ARG A 29 7.89 6.29 -11.16
N ARG A 30 6.84 5.69 -10.60
CA ARG A 30 5.47 6.11 -10.87
C ARG A 30 5.12 7.41 -10.14
N GLN A 31 5.63 7.59 -8.94
CA GLN A 31 5.43 8.83 -8.20
C GLN A 31 6.09 10.04 -8.88
N GLU A 32 7.32 9.90 -9.39
CA GLU A 32 8.00 11.00 -10.09
C GLU A 32 7.29 11.49 -11.36
N THR A 33 6.57 10.60 -12.05
CA THR A 33 5.78 10.97 -13.23
C THR A 33 4.39 11.50 -12.89
N GLU A 34 3.86 11.16 -11.71
CA GLU A 34 2.52 11.52 -11.28
C GLU A 34 2.48 12.60 -10.19
N GLU A 35 3.59 12.86 -9.48
CA GLU A 35 3.69 13.91 -8.45
C GLU A 35 3.29 15.31 -8.96
N GLY A 36 3.41 15.56 -10.26
CA GLY A 36 2.91 16.78 -10.89
C GLY A 36 1.38 16.83 -11.02
N LEU A 37 0.69 15.69 -10.93
CA LEU A 37 -0.76 15.54 -11.09
C LEU A 37 -1.48 15.30 -9.74
N TRP A 38 -0.78 14.71 -8.78
CA TRP A 38 -1.35 14.30 -7.50
C TRP A 38 -0.68 15.07 -6.36
N GLY A 39 -1.48 15.81 -5.62
CA GLY A 39 -0.96 16.73 -4.59
C GLY A 39 -0.49 16.06 -3.30
N TRP A 40 -0.72 14.75 -3.13
CA TRP A 40 -0.45 14.05 -1.89
C TRP A 40 -0.25 12.55 -2.11
N SER A 41 0.69 11.95 -1.37
CA SER A 41 0.90 10.51 -1.37
C SER A 41 0.77 9.96 0.04
N PRO A 42 -0.31 9.21 0.35
CA PRO A 42 -0.50 8.64 1.67
C PRO A 42 0.49 7.51 1.95
N ALA A 43 0.90 7.39 3.21
CA ALA A 43 1.71 6.27 3.68
C ALA A 43 0.87 4.98 3.70
N VAL A 44 1.47 3.89 3.25
CA VAL A 44 0.81 2.60 3.14
C VAL A 44 1.73 1.49 3.62
N ASP A 45 1.19 0.60 4.44
CA ASP A 45 1.79 -0.68 4.78
C ASP A 45 1.11 -1.80 3.99
N LEU A 46 1.90 -2.67 3.40
CA LEU A 46 1.44 -3.87 2.72
C LEU A 46 2.11 -5.08 3.36
N TYR A 47 1.31 -6.01 3.87
CA TYR A 47 1.81 -7.24 4.47
C TYR A 47 0.89 -8.41 4.16
N GLU A 48 1.34 -9.62 4.47
CA GLU A 48 0.58 -10.82 4.26
C GLU A 48 0.69 -11.77 5.45
N ASP A 49 -0.36 -12.55 5.67
CA ASP A 49 -0.34 -13.75 6.50
C ASP A 49 -0.62 -14.99 5.63
N ASP A 50 -0.83 -16.14 6.24
CA ASP A 50 -1.06 -17.40 5.52
C ASP A 50 -2.33 -17.37 4.66
N SER A 51 -3.31 -16.54 4.99
CA SER A 51 -4.65 -16.56 4.38
C SER A 51 -4.98 -15.34 3.54
N LYS A 52 -4.31 -14.20 3.76
CA LYS A 52 -4.69 -12.94 3.12
C LYS A 52 -3.52 -11.96 2.96
N TYR A 53 -3.69 -11.03 2.03
CA TYR A 53 -2.91 -9.79 1.96
C TYR A 53 -3.66 -8.69 2.69
N VAL A 54 -2.93 -7.80 3.32
CA VAL A 54 -3.51 -6.64 4.03
C VAL A 54 -2.81 -5.36 3.60
N VAL A 55 -3.61 -4.39 3.20
CA VAL A 55 -3.15 -3.03 2.90
C VAL A 55 -3.69 -2.12 3.99
N LYS A 56 -2.81 -1.37 4.63
CA LYS A 56 -3.20 -0.30 5.56
C LYS A 56 -2.72 1.03 5.01
N ALA A 57 -3.64 1.95 4.80
CA ALA A 57 -3.34 3.29 4.31
C ALA A 57 -3.75 4.34 5.35
N GLU A 58 -2.84 5.26 5.62
CA GLU A 58 -3.13 6.39 6.50
C GLU A 58 -3.77 7.53 5.69
N LEU A 59 -5.06 7.75 5.90
CA LEU A 59 -5.86 8.73 5.17
C LEU A 59 -6.56 9.71 6.12
N PRO A 60 -5.84 10.35 7.04
CA PRO A 60 -6.48 11.24 8.00
C PRO A 60 -7.12 12.44 7.29
N GLY A 61 -8.35 12.74 7.64
CA GLY A 61 -9.08 13.86 7.06
C GLY A 61 -9.70 13.60 5.69
N VAL A 62 -9.60 12.38 5.17
CA VAL A 62 -10.29 11.97 3.94
C VAL A 62 -11.69 11.47 4.30
N GLU A 63 -12.70 11.96 3.62
CA GLU A 63 -14.06 11.46 3.76
C GLU A 63 -14.20 10.10 3.08
N LYS A 64 -14.93 9.20 3.72
CA LYS A 64 -15.15 7.84 3.22
C LYS A 64 -15.69 7.81 1.79
N GLU A 65 -16.58 8.74 1.46
CA GLU A 65 -17.19 8.88 0.14
C GLU A 65 -16.18 9.26 -0.95
N ASN A 66 -15.05 9.82 -0.55
CA ASN A 66 -13.97 10.23 -1.45
C ASN A 66 -12.89 9.16 -1.64
N ILE A 67 -13.09 7.97 -1.08
CA ILE A 67 -12.16 6.85 -1.21
C ILE A 67 -12.68 5.87 -2.26
N GLN A 68 -11.86 5.54 -3.24
CA GLN A 68 -12.17 4.59 -4.29
C GLN A 68 -11.11 3.48 -4.33
N ILE A 69 -11.58 2.25 -4.35
CA ILE A 69 -10.73 1.05 -4.45
C ILE A 69 -11.16 0.28 -5.69
N ASN A 70 -10.22 0.01 -6.58
CA ASN A 70 -10.48 -0.75 -7.80
C ASN A 70 -9.44 -1.87 -7.96
N LEU A 71 -9.88 -2.99 -8.48
CA LEU A 71 -9.01 -4.10 -8.84
C LEU A 71 -9.16 -4.38 -10.33
N THR A 72 -8.04 -4.32 -11.05
CA THR A 72 -7.98 -4.67 -12.48
C THR A 72 -6.90 -5.73 -12.67
N GLY A 73 -7.32 -6.96 -12.95
CA GLY A 73 -6.39 -8.10 -12.95
C GLY A 73 -5.73 -8.29 -11.58
N ARG A 74 -4.45 -8.06 -11.50
CA ARG A 74 -3.68 -8.12 -10.23
C ARG A 74 -3.33 -6.75 -9.66
N VAL A 75 -3.77 -5.67 -10.31
CA VAL A 75 -3.44 -4.32 -9.89
C VAL A 75 -4.58 -3.75 -9.04
N LEU A 76 -4.29 -3.56 -7.77
CA LEU A 76 -5.16 -2.87 -6.82
C LEU A 76 -4.83 -1.38 -6.84
N SER A 77 -5.81 -0.54 -7.12
CA SER A 77 -5.65 0.90 -7.07
C SER A 77 -6.48 1.51 -5.94
N LEU A 78 -5.87 2.40 -5.21
CA LEU A 78 -6.48 3.20 -4.16
C LEU A 78 -6.39 4.67 -4.57
N ARG A 79 -7.53 5.29 -4.73
CA ARG A 79 -7.65 6.70 -5.15
C ARG A 79 -8.53 7.47 -4.18
N GLY A 80 -8.30 8.76 -4.09
CA GLY A 80 -9.16 9.62 -3.34
C GLY A 80 -8.70 11.07 -3.37
N GLU A 81 -9.37 11.87 -2.55
CA GLU A 81 -9.07 13.28 -2.41
C GLU A 81 -9.21 13.70 -0.96
N ARG A 82 -8.19 14.42 -0.46
CA ARG A 82 -8.26 15.11 0.81
C ARG A 82 -8.51 16.59 0.54
N GLY A 83 -9.68 17.06 0.97
CA GLY A 83 -10.09 18.44 0.79
C GLY A 83 -9.32 19.37 1.72
N ASP A 84 -9.07 20.56 1.23
CA ASP A 84 -8.50 21.65 2.00
C ASP A 84 -9.55 22.25 2.94
N ASP A 85 -9.11 22.79 4.09
CA ASP A 85 -9.96 23.52 4.99
C ASP A 85 -10.27 24.91 4.41
N LYS A 86 -11.50 25.07 3.94
CA LYS A 86 -11.97 26.30 3.28
C LYS A 86 -12.18 27.47 4.26
N GLU A 87 -12.15 27.21 5.56
CA GLU A 87 -12.31 28.23 6.59
C GLU A 87 -11.04 29.05 6.82
N ILE A 88 -9.88 28.54 6.38
CA ILE A 88 -8.61 29.24 6.51
C ILE A 88 -8.43 30.21 5.34
N LYS A 89 -8.46 31.50 5.64
CA LYS A 89 -8.09 32.53 4.68
C LYS A 89 -6.58 32.54 4.50
N GLU A 90 -6.10 32.44 3.27
CA GLU A 90 -4.68 32.39 2.92
C GLU A 90 -3.86 33.54 3.53
N GLU A 91 -4.44 34.72 3.62
CA GLU A 91 -3.81 35.93 4.20
C GLU A 91 -3.45 35.81 5.69
N LYS A 92 -3.99 34.80 6.39
CA LYS A 92 -3.76 34.61 7.84
C LYS A 92 -3.01 33.31 8.16
N VAL A 93 -2.53 32.59 7.17
CA VAL A 93 -1.77 31.36 7.38
C VAL A 93 -0.33 31.70 7.73
N TYR A 94 0.13 31.28 8.90
CA TYR A 94 1.51 31.46 9.36
C TYR A 94 2.42 30.28 8.98
N ARG A 95 1.86 29.08 8.89
CA ARG A 95 2.57 27.86 8.50
C ARG A 95 1.60 26.86 7.92
N ARG A 96 2.01 26.22 6.84
CA ARG A 96 1.24 25.18 6.19
C ARG A 96 2.16 24.05 5.78
N GLU A 97 2.08 22.92 6.49
CA GLU A 97 2.91 21.74 6.26
C GLU A 97 2.09 20.54 5.76
N CYS A 98 0.78 20.57 5.99
CA CYS A 98 -0.10 19.49 5.56
C CYS A 98 -0.32 19.50 4.05
N SER A 99 -0.37 18.32 3.49
CA SER A 99 -0.63 18.12 2.07
C SER A 99 -2.10 17.83 1.82
N TYR A 100 -2.64 18.38 0.75
CA TYR A 100 -4.03 18.22 0.33
C TYR A 100 -4.09 17.87 -1.14
N GLY A 101 -5.23 17.40 -1.59
CA GLY A 101 -5.49 17.14 -2.98
C GLY A 101 -5.71 15.67 -3.26
N ARG A 102 -5.62 15.33 -4.52
CA ARG A 102 -5.83 13.96 -5.01
C ARG A 102 -4.65 13.08 -4.70
N PHE A 103 -4.92 11.82 -4.46
CA PHE A 103 -3.90 10.79 -4.30
C PHE A 103 -4.27 9.55 -5.08
N GLU A 104 -3.25 8.82 -5.48
CA GLU A 104 -3.36 7.49 -6.07
C GLU A 104 -2.22 6.62 -5.60
N ARG A 105 -2.55 5.41 -5.14
CA ARG A 105 -1.59 4.36 -4.84
C ARG A 105 -2.00 3.11 -5.59
N THR A 106 -1.04 2.44 -6.20
CA THR A 106 -1.27 1.17 -6.90
C THR A 106 -0.37 0.08 -6.36
N PHE A 107 -0.93 -1.12 -6.26
CA PHE A 107 -0.23 -2.31 -5.75
C PHE A 107 -0.46 -3.47 -6.69
N THR A 108 0.60 -4.14 -7.11
CA THR A 108 0.49 -5.35 -7.91
C THR A 108 0.49 -6.56 -6.98
N LEU A 109 -0.60 -7.31 -6.98
CA LEU A 109 -0.74 -8.51 -6.16
C LEU A 109 0.03 -9.67 -6.80
N PRO A 110 0.56 -10.62 -6.00
CA PRO A 110 1.30 -11.78 -6.53
C PRO A 110 0.45 -12.74 -7.34
N ALA A 111 -0.87 -12.75 -7.13
CA ALA A 111 -1.81 -13.63 -7.83
C ALA A 111 -3.11 -12.89 -8.11
N GLU A 112 -3.89 -13.40 -9.05
CA GLU A 112 -5.27 -12.95 -9.25
C GLU A 112 -6.12 -13.33 -8.05
N VAL A 113 -6.95 -12.40 -7.59
CA VAL A 113 -7.84 -12.59 -6.47
C VAL A 113 -9.28 -12.26 -6.89
N ASP A 114 -10.25 -12.82 -6.17
CA ASP A 114 -11.66 -12.53 -6.40
C ASP A 114 -11.98 -11.12 -5.85
N PRO A 115 -12.39 -10.17 -6.71
CA PRO A 115 -12.72 -8.83 -6.24
C PRO A 115 -13.90 -8.82 -5.25
N ASP A 116 -14.82 -9.75 -5.35
CA ASP A 116 -15.99 -9.84 -4.45
C ASP A 116 -15.61 -10.28 -3.04
N SER A 117 -14.44 -10.88 -2.85
CA SER A 117 -13.95 -11.31 -1.56
C SER A 117 -13.19 -10.23 -0.78
N ILE A 118 -12.87 -9.13 -1.43
CA ILE A 118 -12.10 -8.02 -0.83
C ILE A 118 -12.98 -7.26 0.14
N LYS A 119 -12.46 -7.02 1.35
CA LYS A 119 -13.12 -6.22 2.38
C LYS A 119 -12.30 -5.00 2.69
N ALA A 120 -12.98 -3.87 2.86
CA ALA A 120 -12.35 -2.62 3.22
C ALA A 120 -13.08 -1.97 4.38
N ASP A 121 -12.35 -1.59 5.41
CA ASP A 121 -12.85 -0.85 6.57
C ASP A 121 -12.06 0.44 6.73
N TYR A 122 -12.78 1.52 6.97
CA TYR A 122 -12.19 2.83 7.21
C TYR A 122 -12.60 3.34 8.59
N LYS A 123 -11.61 3.47 9.47
CA LYS A 123 -11.84 3.90 10.85
C LYS A 123 -10.64 4.70 11.36
N ASP A 124 -10.92 5.77 12.09
CA ASP A 124 -9.90 6.61 12.73
C ASP A 124 -8.81 7.10 11.76
N GLY A 125 -9.20 7.39 10.52
CA GLY A 125 -8.28 7.85 9.48
C GLY A 125 -7.41 6.75 8.85
N VAL A 126 -7.64 5.50 9.20
CA VAL A 126 -6.90 4.35 8.65
C VAL A 126 -7.83 3.49 7.81
N LEU A 127 -7.47 3.30 6.55
CA LEU A 127 -8.12 2.36 5.65
C LEU A 127 -7.40 1.02 5.71
N LYS A 128 -8.13 -0.03 6.06
CA LYS A 128 -7.65 -1.40 6.03
C LYS A 128 -8.36 -2.18 4.94
N ILE A 129 -7.59 -2.73 4.01
CA ILE A 129 -8.10 -3.57 2.93
C ILE A 129 -7.59 -4.99 3.16
N GLU A 130 -8.50 -5.93 3.31
CA GLU A 130 -8.20 -7.35 3.43
C GLU A 130 -8.53 -8.07 2.12
N ILE A 131 -7.54 -8.77 1.60
CA ILE A 131 -7.61 -9.45 0.32
C ILE A 131 -7.32 -10.93 0.54
N PRO A 132 -8.34 -11.80 0.61
CA PRO A 132 -8.12 -13.22 0.80
C PRO A 132 -7.28 -13.81 -0.31
N LYS A 133 -6.30 -14.64 0.05
CA LYS A 133 -5.50 -15.37 -0.92
C LYS A 133 -6.35 -16.42 -1.63
N PRO A 134 -6.10 -16.69 -2.93
CA PRO A 134 -6.68 -17.84 -3.58
C PRO A 134 -6.27 -19.13 -2.85
N GLU A 135 -7.11 -20.15 -2.89
CA GLU A 135 -6.81 -21.45 -2.25
C GLU A 135 -5.46 -22.04 -2.69
N GLU A 136 -5.05 -21.81 -3.91
CA GLU A 136 -3.78 -22.26 -4.47
C GLU A 136 -2.55 -21.60 -3.83
N GLN A 137 -2.73 -20.45 -3.21
CA GLN A 137 -1.68 -19.67 -2.54
C GLN A 137 -1.63 -19.91 -1.02
N LYS A 138 -2.62 -20.60 -0.47
CA LYS A 138 -2.66 -20.92 0.96
C LYS A 138 -1.76 -22.12 1.25
N PRO A 139 -1.04 -22.13 2.39
CA PRO A 139 -0.30 -23.29 2.82
C PRO A 139 -1.19 -24.53 2.95
N LYS A 140 -0.72 -25.67 2.48
CA LYS A 140 -1.41 -26.94 2.64
C LYS A 140 -0.63 -27.84 3.58
N GLN A 141 -1.32 -28.39 4.57
CA GLN A 141 -0.75 -29.39 5.44
C GLN A 141 -0.72 -30.73 4.73
N ILE A 142 0.48 -31.35 4.67
CA ILE A 142 0.67 -32.68 4.08
C ILE A 142 0.62 -33.70 5.20
N SER A 143 -0.30 -34.67 5.05
CA SER A 143 -0.38 -35.80 5.99
C SER A 143 0.74 -36.81 5.72
N VAL A 144 1.41 -37.23 6.79
CA VAL A 144 2.40 -38.32 6.71
C VAL A 144 1.70 -39.64 6.99
N HIS A 145 1.85 -40.55 6.06
CA HIS A 145 1.29 -41.91 6.19
C HIS A 145 2.34 -42.89 6.65
#